data_fa3c00f94b02ca9cf65ff1b39fceee2e
#
_entry.id   fa3c00f94b02ca9cf65ff1b39fceee2e
#
_cell.length_a   1.000
_cell.length_b   1.000
_cell.length_c   1.000
_cell.angle_alpha   90.00
_cell.angle_beta   90.00
_cell.angle_gamma   90.00
#
_symmetry.space_group_name_H-M   'P 1'
#
loop_
_entity.id
_entity.type
_entity.pdbx_description
1 polymer ?
#
loop_
_entity_poly.entity_id
_entity_poly.type
_entity_poly.pdbx_seq_one_letter_code
_entity_poly.pdbx_strand_id
1 'polypeptide(L)'
;MKIDADIELSDAKAEVCGMTHVKVPVDADYVESNEESVNEWIANELEEMFDGSFCSGVDFTVTNMEAIIEDIAFDEFKDKITV
;
A
#
# COMPACT_ATOMS: atom_id res chain seq x y z
N MET A 1 0.88 -0.38 14.02
CA MET A 1 2.16 -0.62 13.30
C MET A 1 2.05 -0.12 11.87
N LYS A 2 3.05 0.59 11.42
CA LYS A 2 3.08 1.09 10.04
C LYS A 2 4.15 0.37 9.22
N ILE A 3 3.78 -0.01 8.01
CA ILE A 3 4.64 -0.76 7.09
C ILE A 3 4.80 0.07 5.82
N ASP A 4 6.03 0.32 5.40
CA ASP A 4 6.27 1.08 4.17
C ASP A 4 6.00 0.20 2.94
N ALA A 5 5.07 0.65 2.11
CA ALA A 5 4.78 0.01 0.83
C ALA A 5 5.63 0.67 -0.25
N ASP A 6 6.31 -0.15 -1.04
CA ASP A 6 7.09 0.30 -2.19
C ASP A 6 6.19 0.29 -3.42
N ILE A 7 5.92 1.47 -3.96
CA ILE A 7 4.97 1.66 -5.04
C ILE A 7 5.72 2.02 -6.32
N GLU A 8 5.43 1.30 -7.40
CA GLU A 8 5.89 1.66 -8.73
C GLU A 8 4.71 2.26 -9.50
N LEU A 9 4.87 3.49 -9.97
CA LEU A 9 3.82 4.18 -10.72
C LEU A 9 3.83 3.76 -12.19
N SER A 10 2.67 3.78 -12.83
CA SER A 10 2.58 3.55 -14.28
C SER A 10 3.31 4.68 -15.01
N ASP A 11 3.67 4.45 -16.28
CA ASP A 11 4.37 5.45 -17.08
C ASP A 11 3.62 6.78 -17.13
N ALA A 12 2.30 6.72 -17.30
CA ALA A 12 1.45 7.91 -17.35
C ALA A 12 1.44 8.66 -16.03
N LYS A 13 1.33 7.93 -14.91
CA LYS A 13 1.33 8.54 -13.57
C LYS A 13 2.72 9.02 -13.17
N ALA A 14 3.75 8.30 -13.53
CA ALA A 14 5.14 8.72 -13.28
C ALA A 14 5.43 10.07 -13.95
N GLU A 15 4.95 10.26 -15.16
CA GLU A 15 5.11 11.51 -15.89
C GLU A 15 4.39 12.68 -15.20
N VAL A 16 3.16 12.45 -14.76
CA VAL A 16 2.34 13.47 -14.10
C VAL A 16 2.92 13.82 -12.72
N CYS A 17 3.32 12.81 -11.97
CA CYS A 17 3.82 13.00 -10.59
C CYS A 17 5.29 13.39 -10.52
N GLY A 18 6.04 13.23 -11.61
CA GLY A 18 7.45 13.56 -11.65
C GLY A 18 8.34 12.55 -10.92
N MET A 19 7.85 11.33 -10.69
CA MET A 19 8.60 10.26 -10.02
C MET A 19 8.09 8.90 -10.46
N THR A 20 8.98 7.90 -10.46
CA THR A 20 8.61 6.53 -10.86
C THR A 20 8.25 5.65 -9.68
N HIS A 21 8.78 5.94 -8.51
CA HIS A 21 8.56 5.17 -7.28
C HIS A 21 8.19 6.10 -6.14
N VAL A 22 7.35 5.59 -5.23
CA VAL A 22 6.94 6.33 -4.05
C VAL A 22 6.75 5.33 -2.89
N LYS A 23 7.00 5.78 -1.67
CA LYS A 23 6.74 4.98 -0.47
C LYS A 23 5.48 5.49 0.21
N VAL A 24 4.58 4.57 0.54
CA VAL A 24 3.32 4.88 1.20
C VAL A 24 3.25 4.09 2.51
N PRO A 25 3.10 4.75 3.65
CA PRO A 25 2.93 4.04 4.91
C PRO A 25 1.55 3.39 4.98
N VAL A 26 1.53 2.09 5.27
CA VAL A 26 0.31 1.31 5.43
C VAL A 26 0.14 1.00 6.92
N ASP A 27 -0.98 1.39 7.49
CA ASP A 27 -1.25 1.14 8.90
C ASP A 27 -1.91 -0.23 9.06
N ALA A 28 -1.16 -1.18 9.62
CA ALA A 28 -1.62 -2.55 9.80
C ALA A 28 -2.84 -2.67 10.72
N ASP A 29 -3.08 -1.68 11.56
CA ASP A 29 -4.24 -1.67 12.46
C ASP A 29 -5.56 -1.40 11.72
N TYR A 30 -5.48 -0.84 10.53
CA TYR A 30 -6.65 -0.42 9.75
C TYR A 30 -6.89 -1.22 8.48
N VAL A 31 -5.95 -2.06 8.08
CA VAL A 31 -6.07 -2.88 6.87
C VAL A 31 -6.08 -4.35 7.22
N GLU A 32 -6.72 -5.13 6.36
CA GLU A 32 -6.74 -6.59 6.50
C GLU A 32 -5.57 -7.21 5.76
N SER A 33 -5.19 -8.43 6.14
CA SER A 33 -4.09 -9.16 5.52
C SER A 33 -4.47 -9.75 4.15
N ASN A 34 -4.95 -8.89 3.25
CA ASN A 34 -5.26 -9.28 1.88
C ASN A 34 -4.88 -8.15 0.92
N GLU A 35 -4.60 -8.52 -0.33
CA GLU A 35 -4.14 -7.59 -1.34
C GLU A 35 -5.16 -6.48 -1.63
N GLU A 36 -6.43 -6.82 -1.64
CA GLU A 36 -7.49 -5.87 -1.94
C GLU A 36 -7.52 -4.74 -0.92
N SER A 37 -7.45 -5.08 0.37
CA SER A 37 -7.46 -4.10 1.45
C SER A 37 -6.24 -3.18 1.39
N VAL A 38 -5.06 -3.74 1.15
CA VAL A 38 -3.81 -2.99 1.03
C VAL A 38 -3.85 -2.07 -0.19
N ASN A 39 -4.29 -2.56 -1.33
CA ASN A 39 -4.39 -1.77 -2.55
C ASN A 39 -5.35 -0.59 -2.38
N GLU A 40 -6.47 -0.82 -1.71
CA GLU A 40 -7.46 0.22 -1.45
C GLU A 40 -6.88 1.33 -0.56
N TRP A 41 -6.18 0.94 0.50
CA TRP A 41 -5.50 1.89 1.38
C TRP A 41 -4.50 2.75 0.58
N ILE A 42 -3.66 2.09 -0.22
CA ILE A 42 -2.62 2.77 -0.99
C ILE A 42 -3.23 3.69 -2.04
N ALA A 43 -4.29 3.26 -2.72
CA ALA A 43 -4.98 4.10 -3.70
C ALA A 43 -5.49 5.39 -3.06
N ASN A 44 -6.09 5.29 -1.88
CA ASN A 44 -6.58 6.44 -1.15
C ASN A 44 -5.45 7.38 -0.73
N GLU A 45 -4.34 6.84 -0.27
CA GLU A 45 -3.17 7.63 0.12
C GLU A 45 -2.56 8.36 -1.09
N LEU A 46 -2.44 7.68 -2.22
CA LEU A 46 -1.92 8.29 -3.45
C LEU A 46 -2.84 9.38 -3.98
N GLU A 47 -4.15 9.18 -3.93
CA GLU A 47 -5.12 10.18 -4.34
C GLU A 47 -4.98 11.44 -3.51
N GLU A 48 -4.75 11.30 -2.21
CA GLU A 48 -4.56 12.42 -1.30
C GLU A 48 -3.21 13.11 -1.54
N MET A 49 -2.14 12.34 -1.74
CA MET A 49 -0.79 12.86 -1.97
C MET A 49 -0.66 13.65 -3.27
N PHE A 50 -1.29 13.18 -4.34
CA PHE A 50 -1.13 13.73 -5.68
C PHE A 50 -2.38 14.38 -6.24
N ASP A 51 -3.44 14.44 -5.45
CA ASP A 51 -4.72 15.07 -5.83
C ASP A 51 -5.27 14.54 -7.17
N GLY A 52 -5.35 13.20 -7.29
CA GLY A 52 -5.84 12.55 -8.49
C GLY A 52 -6.22 11.10 -8.24
N SER A 53 -6.95 10.50 -9.18
CA SER A 53 -7.38 9.10 -9.10
C SER A 53 -6.24 8.12 -9.35
N PHE A 54 -6.17 7.08 -8.53
CA PHE A 54 -5.20 5.98 -8.69
C PHE A 54 -5.93 4.64 -8.61
N CYS A 55 -5.83 3.85 -9.68
CA CYS A 55 -6.42 2.51 -9.75
C CYS A 55 -5.33 1.45 -9.63
N SER A 56 -5.48 0.55 -8.66
CA SER A 56 -4.56 -0.55 -8.46
C SER A 56 -4.45 -1.43 -9.70
N GLY A 57 -3.23 -1.79 -10.06
CA GLY A 57 -2.97 -2.63 -11.22
C GLY A 57 -2.97 -1.89 -12.56
N VAL A 58 -3.44 -0.64 -12.58
CA VAL A 58 -3.48 0.21 -13.76
C VAL A 58 -2.53 1.40 -13.59
N ASP A 59 -2.70 2.15 -12.50
CA ASP A 59 -1.94 3.37 -12.25
C ASP A 59 -0.72 3.13 -11.36
N PHE A 60 -0.75 2.08 -10.56
CA PHE A 60 0.38 1.74 -9.69
C PHE A 60 0.43 0.23 -9.41
N THR A 61 1.60 -0.22 -8.97
CA THR A 61 1.82 -1.60 -8.53
C THR A 61 2.60 -1.57 -7.22
N VAL A 62 2.19 -2.41 -6.27
CA VAL A 62 2.92 -2.55 -5.00
C VAL A 62 3.97 -3.64 -5.18
N THR A 63 5.24 -3.27 -5.17
CA THR A 63 6.34 -4.21 -5.44
C THR A 63 6.67 -5.13 -4.27
N ASN A 64 6.33 -4.73 -3.05
CA ASN A 64 6.57 -5.54 -1.84
C ASN A 64 5.28 -6.02 -1.19
N MET A 65 4.25 -6.27 -1.98
CA MET A 65 2.92 -6.68 -1.47
C MET A 65 2.99 -7.91 -0.56
N GLU A 66 3.76 -8.92 -0.96
CA GLU A 66 3.89 -10.17 -0.19
C GLU A 66 4.43 -9.90 1.22
N ALA A 67 5.45 -9.07 1.33
CA ALA A 67 6.04 -8.71 2.63
C ALA A 67 5.04 -7.94 3.50
N ILE A 68 4.26 -7.05 2.90
CA ILE A 68 3.24 -6.27 3.61
C ILE A 68 2.17 -7.21 4.19
N ILE A 69 1.66 -8.12 3.36
CA ILE A 69 0.64 -9.09 3.78
C ILE A 69 1.16 -9.97 4.93
N GLU A 70 2.39 -10.44 4.83
CA GLU A 70 3.01 -11.25 5.89
C GLU A 70 3.14 -10.48 7.21
N ASP A 71 3.55 -9.21 7.13
CA ASP A 71 3.71 -8.37 8.31
C ASP A 71 2.37 -8.08 8.99
N ILE A 72 1.32 -7.82 8.20
CA ILE A 72 -0.03 -7.59 8.74
C ILE A 72 -0.56 -8.87 9.39
N ALA A 73 -0.39 -10.00 8.73
CA ALA A 73 -0.84 -11.30 9.25
C ALA A 73 -0.09 -11.66 10.55
N PHE A 74 1.19 -11.36 10.61
CA PHE A 74 2.00 -11.58 11.81
C PHE A 74 1.50 -10.71 12.98
N ASP A 75 1.19 -9.46 12.71
CA ASP A 75 0.68 -8.53 13.72
C ASP A 75 -0.67 -9.00 14.28
N GLU A 76 -1.58 -9.44 13.41
CA GLU A 76 -2.86 -10.02 13.80
C GLU A 76 -2.67 -11.27 14.66
N PHE A 77 -1.75 -12.14 14.26
CA PHE A 77 -1.44 -13.37 14.98
C PHE A 77 -0.86 -13.06 16.38
N LYS A 78 0.02 -12.08 16.44
CA LYS A 78 0.64 -11.64 17.71
C LYS A 78 -0.41 -11.16 18.71
N ASP A 79 -1.40 -10.41 18.24
CA ASP A 79 -2.49 -9.92 19.09
C ASP A 79 -3.32 -11.07 19.67
N LYS A 80 -3.48 -12.14 18.92
CA LYS A 80 -4.23 -13.32 19.37
C LYS A 80 -3.47 -14.19 20.39
N ILE A 81 -2.15 -14.12 20.37
CA ILE A 81 -1.30 -14.90 21.26
C ILE A 81 -1.08 -14.20 22.58
N THR A 82 -1.07 -12.89 22.61
CA THR A 82 -0.87 -12.10 23.82
C THR A 82 -2.12 -12.10 24.69
N VAL A 83 -2.35 -13.16 25.37
CA VAL A 83 -3.48 -13.27 26.28
C VAL A 83 -2.96 -13.21 27.72
#